data_d4a0bbf50df6028afe39c659c5e70e67
#
_entry.id   d4a0bbf50df6028afe39c659c5e70e67
#
_cell.length_a   1.000
_cell.length_b   1.000
_cell.length_c   1.000
_cell.angle_alpha   90.00
_cell.angle_beta   90.00
_cell.angle_gamma   90.00
#
_symmetry.space_group_name_H-M   'P 1'
#
loop_
_entity.id
_entity.type
_entity.pdbx_description
1 polymer ?
#
loop_
_entity_poly.entity_id
_entity_poly.type
_entity_poly.pdbx_seq_one_letter_code
_entity_poly.pdbx_strand_id
1 'polypeptide(L)'
;MRIIEILNLISSERQGCRLSEVSARLGIPMGTLSPIVHTLRENRYLSFDEQSQTYSLGIRLFEIGSRYMQCSNSFDDMTVVMQEIVQRCGETVHLAVLDGQNVLYVAKVDSTEPIRMYSAIGKRLPAYSTAVGKALMAEYTEEDLRVLYPEGLKPLTPHTITDFGVLAAQLREVREKQMAYEKEESNEMIRCTAKPILKNGAAVAAMSVTIPLFRWTEEKQEFIEQLLNEYAVYAGQIAAHMNL
;
A
#
# COMPACT_ATOMS: atom_id res chain seq x y z
N MET A 1 -22.13 6.55 -6.44
CA MET A 1 -21.71 6.48 -5.04
C MET A 1 -22.10 5.16 -4.38
N ARG A 2 -23.37 4.82 -4.23
CA ARG A 2 -23.84 3.62 -3.48
C ARG A 2 -23.15 2.28 -3.84
N ILE A 3 -22.92 2.00 -5.13
CA ILE A 3 -22.28 0.75 -5.57
C ILE A 3 -20.87 0.63 -5.03
N ILE A 4 -20.11 1.72 -5.08
CA ILE A 4 -18.72 1.76 -4.58
C ILE A 4 -18.69 1.54 -3.06
N GLU A 5 -19.59 2.19 -2.32
CA GLU A 5 -19.71 2.03 -0.86
C GLU A 5 -20.04 0.58 -0.47
N ILE A 6 -20.96 -0.07 -1.22
CA ILE A 6 -21.32 -1.48 -1.01
C ILE A 6 -20.12 -2.39 -1.24
N LEU A 7 -19.39 -2.21 -2.35
CA LEU A 7 -18.22 -3.03 -2.67
C LEU A 7 -17.11 -2.83 -1.64
N ASN A 8 -16.83 -1.58 -1.23
CA ASN A 8 -15.83 -1.26 -0.22
C ASN A 8 -16.17 -1.88 1.13
N LEU A 9 -17.45 -1.79 1.57
CA LEU A 9 -17.88 -2.38 2.83
C LEU A 9 -17.70 -3.91 2.80
N ILE A 10 -18.18 -4.58 1.76
CA ILE A 10 -18.06 -6.04 1.65
C ILE A 10 -16.60 -6.47 1.54
N SER A 11 -15.73 -5.67 0.90
CA SER A 11 -14.29 -5.97 0.79
C SER A 11 -13.55 -5.94 2.12
N SER A 12 -14.05 -5.18 3.10
CA SER A 12 -13.45 -5.08 4.43
C SER A 12 -13.77 -6.27 5.34
N GLU A 13 -14.76 -7.10 4.97
CA GLU A 13 -15.27 -8.19 5.80
C GLU A 13 -14.82 -9.55 5.27
N ARG A 14 -13.94 -10.23 6.01
CA ARG A 14 -13.37 -11.52 5.58
C ARG A 14 -14.42 -12.64 5.43
N GLN A 15 -15.48 -12.60 6.23
CA GLN A 15 -16.55 -13.62 6.22
C GLN A 15 -17.76 -13.19 5.36
N GLY A 16 -17.63 -12.06 4.64
CA GLY A 16 -18.74 -11.45 3.92
C GLY A 16 -19.73 -10.73 4.85
N CYS A 17 -20.77 -10.11 4.26
CA CYS A 17 -21.79 -9.35 4.96
C CYS A 17 -23.18 -9.85 4.60
N ARG A 18 -24.10 -9.86 5.56
CA ARG A 18 -25.53 -10.03 5.28
C ARG A 18 -26.11 -8.74 4.71
N LEU A 19 -27.14 -8.87 3.90
CA LEU A 19 -27.79 -7.70 3.28
C LEU A 19 -28.32 -6.69 4.31
N SER A 20 -28.84 -7.19 5.44
CA SER A 20 -29.32 -6.38 6.56
C SER A 20 -28.17 -5.57 7.22
N GLU A 21 -26.99 -6.15 7.33
CA GLU A 21 -25.79 -5.49 7.89
C GLU A 21 -25.31 -4.37 6.96
N VAL A 22 -25.28 -4.64 5.63
CA VAL A 22 -24.95 -3.62 4.63
C VAL A 22 -25.95 -2.47 4.69
N SER A 23 -27.26 -2.78 4.78
CA SER A 23 -28.31 -1.76 4.92
C SER A 23 -28.14 -0.89 6.15
N ALA A 24 -27.88 -1.52 7.31
CA ALA A 24 -27.71 -0.81 8.57
C ALA A 24 -26.45 0.08 8.59
N ARG A 25 -25.32 -0.45 8.13
CA ARG A 25 -24.02 0.25 8.16
C ARG A 25 -23.92 1.40 7.17
N LEU A 26 -24.54 1.26 5.99
CA LEU A 26 -24.52 2.31 4.96
C LEU A 26 -25.76 3.23 5.00
N GLY A 27 -26.74 2.94 5.85
CA GLY A 27 -27.99 3.68 5.91
C GLY A 27 -28.81 3.61 4.61
N ILE A 28 -28.65 2.54 3.81
CA ILE A 28 -29.36 2.35 2.54
C ILE A 28 -30.61 1.48 2.80
N PRO A 29 -31.84 2.00 2.53
CA PRO A 29 -33.04 1.20 2.68
C PRO A 29 -33.03 -0.09 1.85
N MET A 30 -33.54 -1.19 2.40
CA MET A 30 -33.56 -2.52 1.79
C MET A 30 -34.15 -2.52 0.38
N GLY A 31 -35.24 -1.76 0.16
CA GLY A 31 -35.87 -1.65 -1.17
C GLY A 31 -34.97 -1.03 -2.24
N THR A 32 -33.96 -0.22 -1.83
CA THR A 32 -32.95 0.34 -2.75
C THR A 32 -31.73 -0.57 -2.86
N LEU A 33 -31.31 -1.17 -1.75
CA LEU A 33 -30.12 -2.00 -1.67
C LEU A 33 -30.27 -3.32 -2.42
N SER A 34 -31.41 -4.01 -2.24
CA SER A 34 -31.67 -5.35 -2.80
C SER A 34 -31.52 -5.40 -4.34
N PRO A 35 -32.11 -4.50 -5.14
CA PRO A 35 -31.92 -4.51 -6.59
C PRO A 35 -30.46 -4.28 -7.00
N ILE A 36 -29.69 -3.41 -6.29
CA ILE A 36 -28.30 -3.14 -6.58
C ILE A 36 -27.45 -4.40 -6.34
N VAL A 37 -27.62 -5.02 -5.17
CA VAL A 37 -26.88 -6.23 -4.79
C VAL A 37 -27.25 -7.41 -5.71
N HIS A 38 -28.51 -7.55 -6.10
CA HIS A 38 -28.95 -8.54 -7.07
C HIS A 38 -28.23 -8.36 -8.42
N THR A 39 -28.21 -7.14 -8.97
CA THR A 39 -27.49 -6.83 -10.21
C THR A 39 -25.99 -7.12 -10.10
N LEU A 40 -25.35 -6.77 -8.98
CA LEU A 40 -23.94 -7.06 -8.75
C LEU A 40 -23.67 -8.57 -8.67
N ARG A 41 -24.56 -9.35 -8.04
CA ARG A 41 -24.48 -10.81 -7.98
C ARG A 41 -24.63 -11.45 -9.35
N GLU A 42 -25.67 -11.08 -10.13
CA GLU A 42 -25.88 -11.61 -11.47
C GLU A 42 -24.71 -11.36 -12.42
N ASN A 43 -24.03 -10.21 -12.27
CA ASN A 43 -22.84 -9.86 -13.04
C ASN A 43 -21.55 -10.35 -12.38
N ARG A 44 -21.63 -11.19 -11.34
CA ARG A 44 -20.50 -11.82 -10.65
C ARG A 44 -19.52 -10.82 -9.96
N TYR A 45 -19.95 -9.58 -9.71
CA TYR A 45 -19.23 -8.64 -8.85
C TYR A 45 -19.34 -8.99 -7.37
N LEU A 46 -20.46 -9.62 -6.99
CA LEU A 46 -20.67 -10.22 -5.69
C LEU A 46 -20.96 -11.72 -5.84
N SER A 47 -20.56 -12.48 -4.83
CA SER A 47 -20.91 -13.87 -4.60
C SER A 47 -21.86 -13.96 -3.41
N PHE A 48 -22.72 -15.00 -3.36
CA PHE A 48 -23.64 -15.22 -2.26
C PHE A 48 -23.50 -16.64 -1.74
N ASP A 49 -23.31 -16.77 -0.45
CA ASP A 49 -23.28 -18.05 0.26
C ASP A 49 -24.67 -18.33 0.87
N GLU A 50 -25.29 -19.40 0.44
CA GLU A 50 -26.64 -19.80 0.91
C GLU A 50 -26.65 -20.31 2.36
N GLN A 51 -25.53 -20.85 2.86
CA GLN A 51 -25.47 -21.38 4.22
C GLN A 51 -25.34 -20.25 5.25
N SER A 52 -24.43 -19.32 5.03
CA SER A 52 -24.20 -18.16 5.92
C SER A 52 -25.13 -16.98 5.62
N GLN A 53 -25.81 -16.98 4.47
CA GLN A 53 -26.63 -15.86 3.96
C GLN A 53 -25.82 -14.57 3.82
N THR A 54 -24.53 -14.68 3.41
CA THR A 54 -23.60 -13.55 3.27
C THR A 54 -23.21 -13.30 1.82
N TYR A 55 -22.97 -12.04 1.51
CA TYR A 55 -22.39 -11.58 0.25
C TYR A 55 -20.89 -11.34 0.46
N SER A 56 -20.08 -11.81 -0.48
CA SER A 56 -18.64 -11.57 -0.58
C SER A 56 -18.29 -11.02 -1.96
N LEU A 57 -17.02 -10.59 -2.15
CA LEU A 57 -16.55 -10.14 -3.46
C LEU A 57 -16.61 -11.28 -4.48
N GLY A 58 -17.10 -10.99 -5.68
CA GLY A 58 -17.22 -11.94 -6.78
C GLY A 58 -16.00 -11.95 -7.70
N ILE A 59 -15.85 -13.03 -8.47
CA ILE A 59 -14.69 -13.29 -9.34
C ILE A 59 -14.48 -12.21 -10.42
N ARG A 60 -15.54 -11.49 -10.80
CA ARG A 60 -15.45 -10.43 -11.82
C ARG A 60 -14.50 -9.30 -11.42
N LEU A 61 -14.39 -9.01 -10.13
CA LEU A 61 -13.44 -8.01 -9.62
C LEU A 61 -11.99 -8.45 -9.83
N PHE A 62 -11.69 -9.75 -9.64
CA PHE A 62 -10.38 -10.32 -9.96
C PHE A 62 -10.06 -10.22 -11.46
N GLU A 63 -11.02 -10.55 -12.33
CA GLU A 63 -10.85 -10.45 -13.79
C GLU A 63 -10.48 -9.01 -14.21
N ILE A 64 -11.18 -8.00 -13.64
CA ILE A 64 -10.92 -6.59 -13.94
C ILE A 64 -9.56 -6.16 -13.39
N GLY A 65 -9.26 -6.49 -12.14
CA GLY A 65 -7.97 -6.17 -11.51
C GLY A 65 -6.79 -6.82 -12.22
N SER A 66 -6.94 -8.08 -12.67
CA SER A 66 -5.90 -8.79 -13.43
C SER A 66 -5.61 -8.11 -14.77
N ARG A 67 -6.63 -7.58 -15.46
CA ARG A 67 -6.41 -6.82 -16.70
C ARG A 67 -5.65 -5.53 -16.45
N TYR A 68 -5.92 -4.82 -15.35
CA TYR A 68 -5.15 -3.64 -14.97
C TYR A 68 -3.67 -3.97 -14.80
N MET A 69 -3.35 -5.09 -14.14
CA MET A 69 -1.97 -5.55 -13.93
C MET A 69 -1.30 -5.96 -15.26
N GLN A 70 -2.07 -6.51 -16.21
CA GLN A 70 -1.57 -6.96 -17.51
C GLN A 70 -1.44 -5.85 -18.57
N CYS A 71 -1.96 -4.63 -18.30
CA CYS A 71 -1.85 -3.51 -19.25
C CYS A 71 -0.41 -3.09 -19.58
N SER A 72 0.57 -3.55 -18.81
CA SER A 72 1.99 -3.50 -19.17
C SER A 72 2.73 -4.69 -18.52
N ASN A 73 3.73 -5.25 -19.17
CA ASN A 73 4.63 -6.24 -18.59
C ASN A 73 5.47 -5.65 -17.43
N SER A 74 5.34 -4.36 -17.19
CA SER A 74 6.16 -3.63 -16.21
C SER A 74 5.94 -4.08 -14.76
N PHE A 75 4.77 -4.63 -14.41
CA PHE A 75 4.56 -5.21 -13.08
C PHE A 75 5.33 -6.52 -12.90
N ASP A 76 5.41 -7.35 -13.95
CA ASP A 76 6.18 -8.59 -13.94
C ASP A 76 7.67 -8.27 -13.86
N ASP A 77 8.16 -7.34 -14.68
CA ASP A 77 9.55 -6.88 -14.66
C ASP A 77 9.93 -6.29 -13.29
N MET A 78 9.07 -5.49 -12.70
CA MET A 78 9.28 -4.94 -11.36
C MET A 78 9.30 -6.06 -10.30
N THR A 79 8.48 -7.09 -10.45
CA THR A 79 8.47 -8.24 -9.55
C THR A 79 9.80 -9.00 -9.62
N VAL A 80 10.40 -9.14 -10.80
CA VAL A 80 11.75 -9.73 -10.95
C VAL A 80 12.79 -8.93 -10.17
N VAL A 81 12.80 -7.60 -10.30
CA VAL A 81 13.69 -6.72 -9.51
C VAL A 81 13.50 -6.93 -8.00
N MET A 82 12.24 -6.96 -7.55
CA MET A 82 11.94 -7.18 -6.14
C MET A 82 12.40 -8.57 -5.66
N GLN A 83 12.27 -9.60 -6.49
CA GLN A 83 12.75 -10.96 -6.18
C GLN A 83 14.27 -11.01 -6.02
N GLU A 84 15.02 -10.34 -6.88
CA GLU A 84 16.48 -10.25 -6.76
C GLU A 84 16.91 -9.56 -5.47
N ILE A 85 16.23 -8.47 -5.07
CA ILE A 85 16.49 -7.80 -3.79
C ILE A 85 16.21 -8.76 -2.62
N VAL A 86 15.06 -9.46 -2.63
CA VAL A 86 14.71 -10.45 -1.58
C VAL A 86 15.75 -11.57 -1.51
N GLN A 87 16.20 -12.10 -2.64
CA GLN A 87 17.21 -13.17 -2.68
C GLN A 87 18.55 -12.73 -2.04
N ARG A 88 18.91 -11.44 -2.18
CA ARG A 88 20.16 -10.88 -1.65
C ARG A 88 20.07 -10.50 -0.18
N CYS A 89 18.95 -9.92 0.28
CA CYS A 89 18.80 -9.43 1.66
C CYS A 89 18.01 -10.35 2.59
N GLY A 90 17.21 -11.28 2.04
CA GLY A 90 16.35 -12.18 2.81
C GLY A 90 15.08 -11.54 3.37
N GLU A 91 14.80 -10.26 3.09
CA GLU A 91 13.70 -9.52 3.71
C GLU A 91 12.59 -9.16 2.71
N THR A 92 11.39 -8.89 3.24
CA THR A 92 10.21 -8.56 2.42
C THR A 92 10.38 -7.23 1.69
N VAL A 93 10.11 -7.25 0.38
CA VAL A 93 10.12 -6.06 -0.47
C VAL A 93 8.69 -5.68 -0.86
N HIS A 94 8.38 -4.39 -0.79
CA HIS A 94 7.09 -3.84 -1.20
C HIS A 94 7.28 -2.78 -2.28
N LEU A 95 6.29 -2.69 -3.18
CA LEU A 95 6.09 -1.58 -4.08
C LEU A 95 4.77 -0.88 -3.72
N ALA A 96 4.80 0.43 -3.59
CA ALA A 96 3.63 1.21 -3.23
C ALA A 96 3.52 2.49 -4.07
N VAL A 97 2.29 2.97 -4.21
CA VAL A 97 1.94 4.26 -4.83
C VAL A 97 1.23 5.14 -3.81
N LEU A 98 1.28 6.46 -4.01
CA LEU A 98 0.53 7.41 -3.19
C LEU A 98 -0.90 7.52 -3.73
N ASP A 99 -1.88 7.39 -2.86
CA ASP A 99 -3.29 7.55 -3.19
C ASP A 99 -3.99 8.35 -2.08
N GLY A 100 -4.09 9.66 -2.32
CA GLY A 100 -4.55 10.63 -1.33
C GLY A 100 -3.65 10.62 -0.09
N GLN A 101 -4.24 10.46 1.08
CA GLN A 101 -3.55 10.43 2.37
C GLN A 101 -2.80 9.11 2.66
N ASN A 102 -2.97 8.09 1.81
CA ASN A 102 -2.48 6.75 2.06
C ASN A 102 -1.50 6.30 0.98
N VAL A 103 -0.66 5.35 1.33
CA VAL A 103 0.00 4.49 0.36
C VAL A 103 -0.86 3.28 0.07
N LEU A 104 -0.87 2.85 -1.19
CA LEU A 104 -1.48 1.60 -1.64
C LEU A 104 -0.35 0.65 -2.05
N TYR A 105 -0.26 -0.51 -1.40
CA TYR A 105 0.70 -1.55 -1.77
C TYR A 105 0.21 -2.27 -3.03
N VAL A 106 0.94 -2.12 -4.14
CA VAL A 106 0.58 -2.66 -5.46
C VAL A 106 1.33 -3.93 -5.82
N ALA A 107 2.52 -4.15 -5.23
CA ALA A 107 3.25 -5.41 -5.37
C ALA A 107 4.00 -5.73 -4.07
N LYS A 108 4.33 -7.01 -3.91
CA LYS A 108 5.03 -7.55 -2.74
C LYS A 108 5.77 -8.82 -3.12
N VAL A 109 6.98 -8.96 -2.60
CA VAL A 109 7.72 -10.24 -2.58
C VAL A 109 8.06 -10.55 -1.12
N ASP A 110 7.63 -11.72 -0.65
CA ASP A 110 7.84 -12.12 0.74
C ASP A 110 9.29 -12.47 1.02
N SER A 111 9.72 -12.21 2.26
CA SER A 111 10.97 -12.70 2.84
C SER A 111 11.08 -14.23 2.68
N THR A 112 12.28 -14.71 2.48
CA THR A 112 12.60 -16.15 2.51
C THR A 112 12.63 -16.72 3.93
N GLU A 113 12.63 -15.83 4.94
CA GLU A 113 12.68 -16.21 6.34
C GLU A 113 11.31 -16.67 6.88
N PRO A 114 11.27 -17.65 7.81
CA PRO A 114 10.03 -18.17 8.37
C PRO A 114 9.22 -17.12 9.15
N ILE A 115 9.93 -16.23 9.87
CA ILE A 115 9.30 -15.16 10.65
C ILE A 115 9.38 -13.86 9.82
N ARG A 116 8.25 -13.40 9.35
CA ARG A 116 8.13 -12.18 8.54
C ARG A 116 6.89 -11.39 8.88
N MET A 117 6.91 -10.09 8.56
CA MET A 117 5.73 -9.25 8.72
C MET A 117 4.60 -9.71 7.80
N TYR A 118 3.39 -9.81 8.36
CA TYR A 118 2.19 -10.04 7.55
C TYR A 118 1.77 -8.72 6.87
N SER A 119 1.85 -8.70 5.56
CA SER A 119 1.38 -7.60 4.71
C SER A 119 0.65 -8.17 3.49
N ALA A 120 -0.16 -7.35 2.82
CA ALA A 120 -0.94 -7.79 1.66
C ALA A 120 -0.95 -6.71 0.57
N ILE A 121 -0.97 -7.15 -0.69
CA ILE A 121 -1.28 -6.29 -1.84
C ILE A 121 -2.71 -5.77 -1.68
N GLY A 122 -2.94 -4.51 -2.05
CA GLY A 122 -4.22 -3.82 -1.86
C GLY A 122 -4.39 -3.19 -0.47
N LYS A 123 -3.48 -3.46 0.49
CA LYS A 123 -3.51 -2.81 1.80
C LYS A 123 -3.17 -1.33 1.68
N ARG A 124 -3.84 -0.51 2.49
CA ARG A 124 -3.59 0.92 2.64
C ARG A 124 -3.05 1.24 4.02
N LEU A 125 -2.09 2.14 4.09
CA LEU A 125 -1.58 2.70 5.34
C LEU A 125 -1.41 4.22 5.18
N PRO A 126 -1.55 5.01 6.25
CA PRO A 126 -1.26 6.44 6.21
C PRO A 126 0.16 6.69 5.70
N ALA A 127 0.33 7.56 4.69
CA ALA A 127 1.62 7.73 4.04
C ALA A 127 2.68 8.30 4.99
N TYR A 128 2.29 9.19 5.92
CA TYR A 128 3.21 9.79 6.87
C TYR A 128 3.90 8.79 7.80
N SER A 129 3.29 7.63 8.04
CA SER A 129 3.81 6.61 8.98
C SER A 129 4.64 5.52 8.30
N THR A 130 4.86 5.58 6.99
CA THR A 130 5.55 4.54 6.24
C THR A 130 6.76 5.08 5.50
N ALA A 131 7.82 4.27 5.36
CA ALA A 131 9.00 4.67 4.58
C ALA A 131 8.65 4.95 3.11
N VAL A 132 7.81 4.11 2.48
CA VAL A 132 7.36 4.33 1.09
C VAL A 132 6.55 5.63 0.95
N GLY A 133 5.71 5.95 1.94
CA GLY A 133 4.94 7.19 1.93
C GLY A 133 5.82 8.43 2.09
N LYS A 134 6.79 8.40 2.98
CA LYS A 134 7.77 9.48 3.12
C LYS A 134 8.59 9.66 1.83
N ALA A 135 8.98 8.56 1.18
CA ALA A 135 9.67 8.60 -0.11
C ALA A 135 8.80 9.25 -1.21
N LEU A 136 7.50 8.94 -1.25
CA LEU A 136 6.55 9.50 -2.21
C LEU A 136 6.18 10.96 -1.94
N MET A 137 6.23 11.37 -0.67
CA MET A 137 5.94 12.75 -0.25
C MET A 137 7.19 13.61 -0.09
N ALA A 138 8.36 13.19 -0.57
CA ALA A 138 9.62 13.91 -0.36
C ALA A 138 9.57 15.39 -0.77
N GLU A 139 8.77 15.74 -1.78
CA GLU A 139 8.62 17.12 -2.27
C GLU A 139 7.58 17.95 -1.49
N TYR A 140 6.83 17.33 -0.56
CA TYR A 140 5.77 18.02 0.19
C TYR A 140 6.37 18.94 1.24
N THR A 141 5.82 20.15 1.30
CA THR A 141 6.09 21.13 2.36
C THR A 141 5.20 20.85 3.58
N GLU A 142 5.49 21.53 4.70
CA GLU A 142 4.62 21.45 5.87
C GLU A 142 3.19 21.94 5.56
N GLU A 143 3.05 22.94 4.69
CA GLU A 143 1.74 23.46 4.26
C GLU A 143 0.97 22.42 3.45
N ASP A 144 1.65 21.73 2.50
CA ASP A 144 1.04 20.63 1.74
C ASP A 144 0.57 19.50 2.65
N LEU A 145 1.36 19.16 3.68
CA LEU A 145 0.99 18.14 4.66
C LEU A 145 -0.24 18.53 5.48
N ARG A 146 -0.35 19.81 5.87
CA ARG A 146 -1.54 20.32 6.60
C ARG A 146 -2.80 20.30 5.74
N VAL A 147 -2.67 20.58 4.44
CA VAL A 147 -3.77 20.48 3.47
C VAL A 147 -4.15 19.01 3.26
N LEU A 148 -3.16 18.12 3.14
CA LEU A 148 -3.40 16.69 2.92
C LEU A 148 -4.03 16.01 4.16
N TYR A 149 -3.63 16.40 5.37
CA TYR A 149 -4.11 15.85 6.64
C TYR A 149 -4.82 16.88 7.52
N PRO A 150 -6.01 17.38 7.12
CA PRO A 150 -6.71 18.43 7.84
C PRO A 150 -7.13 18.05 9.27
N GLU A 151 -7.26 16.74 9.54
CA GLU A 151 -7.56 16.22 10.89
C GLU A 151 -6.29 15.94 11.74
N GLY A 152 -5.10 16.30 11.25
CA GLY A 152 -3.83 16.02 11.89
C GLY A 152 -3.32 14.60 11.62
N LEU A 153 -2.11 14.32 12.14
CA LEU A 153 -1.45 13.03 12.03
C LEU A 153 -1.82 12.17 13.25
N LYS A 154 -2.53 11.07 13.04
CA LYS A 154 -3.01 10.19 14.14
C LYS A 154 -1.94 9.17 14.51
N PRO A 155 -1.66 8.92 15.79
CA PRO A 155 -0.68 7.92 16.20
C PRO A 155 -1.21 6.50 15.89
N LEU A 156 -0.39 5.67 15.26
CA LEU A 156 -0.63 4.23 15.06
C LEU A 156 0.13 3.41 16.08
N THR A 157 1.32 3.91 16.48
CA THR A 157 2.18 3.38 17.52
C THR A 157 2.70 4.53 18.38
N PRO A 158 3.36 4.25 19.52
CA PRO A 158 4.02 5.30 20.31
C PRO A 158 5.13 6.04 19.56
N HIS A 159 5.64 5.47 18.46
CA HIS A 159 6.75 6.04 17.66
C HIS A 159 6.26 6.82 16.44
N THR A 160 4.97 6.81 16.13
CA THR A 160 4.41 7.53 14.99
C THR A 160 4.66 9.04 15.12
N ILE A 161 5.19 9.65 14.06
CA ILE A 161 5.36 11.10 14.00
C ILE A 161 3.98 11.75 13.84
N THR A 162 3.63 12.62 14.80
CA THR A 162 2.36 13.34 14.84
C THR A 162 2.51 14.85 14.71
N ASP A 163 3.75 15.34 14.61
CA ASP A 163 4.08 16.75 14.39
C ASP A 163 4.43 17.01 12.91
N PHE A 164 3.76 17.99 12.31
CA PHE A 164 3.98 18.33 10.89
C PHE A 164 5.37 18.90 10.62
N GLY A 165 5.93 19.68 11.54
CA GLY A 165 7.27 20.26 11.39
C GLY A 165 8.35 19.19 11.42
N VAL A 166 8.21 18.19 12.31
CA VAL A 166 9.11 17.03 12.40
C VAL A 166 9.02 16.20 11.13
N LEU A 167 7.80 15.91 10.64
CA LEU A 167 7.61 15.17 9.40
C LEU A 167 8.22 15.92 8.21
N ALA A 168 7.94 17.22 8.06
CA ALA A 168 8.49 18.06 6.99
C ALA A 168 10.02 18.12 7.02
N ALA A 169 10.64 18.12 8.22
CA ALA A 169 12.09 18.03 8.35
C ALA A 169 12.63 16.71 7.81
N GLN A 170 11.99 15.59 8.16
CA GLN A 170 12.36 14.28 7.60
C GLN A 170 12.19 14.22 6.09
N LEU A 171 11.10 14.78 5.53
CA LEU A 171 10.88 14.79 4.09
C LEU A 171 11.96 15.58 3.34
N ARG A 172 12.49 16.67 3.93
CA ARG A 172 13.66 17.38 3.37
C ARG A 172 14.89 16.49 3.31
N GLU A 173 15.17 15.72 4.37
CA GLU A 173 16.27 14.76 4.35
C GLU A 173 16.06 13.66 3.30
N VAL A 174 14.82 13.16 3.16
CA VAL A 174 14.47 12.17 2.12
C VAL A 174 14.72 12.74 0.72
N ARG A 175 14.35 13.99 0.47
CA ARG A 175 14.61 14.68 -0.80
C ARG A 175 16.09 14.75 -1.14
N GLU A 176 16.92 15.11 -0.15
CA GLU A 176 18.35 15.23 -0.34
C GLU A 176 19.04 13.89 -0.53
N LYS A 177 18.69 12.89 0.29
CA LYS A 177 19.31 11.55 0.30
C LYS A 177 18.68 10.59 -0.71
N GLN A 178 17.46 10.88 -1.19
CA GLN A 178 16.64 9.96 -1.98
C GLN A 178 16.46 8.60 -1.29
N MET A 179 16.36 8.64 0.05
CA MET A 179 16.19 7.46 0.90
C MET A 179 15.31 7.83 2.10
N ALA A 180 14.29 7.03 2.38
CA ALA A 180 13.35 7.25 3.47
C ALA A 180 13.39 6.09 4.47
N TYR A 181 13.15 6.40 5.73
CA TYR A 181 13.16 5.43 6.82
C TYR A 181 11.85 5.48 7.60
N GLU A 182 11.48 4.33 8.10
CA GLU A 182 10.39 4.15 9.06
C GLU A 182 10.93 3.31 10.22
N LYS A 183 10.73 3.79 11.44
CA LYS A 183 11.25 3.19 12.67
C LYS A 183 10.08 2.95 13.62
N GLU A 184 9.40 1.79 13.46
CA GLU A 184 8.26 1.37 14.28
C GLU A 184 7.06 2.34 14.26
N GLU A 185 6.93 3.17 13.22
CA GLU A 185 5.90 4.22 13.14
C GLU A 185 4.54 3.71 12.64
N SER A 186 4.55 2.76 11.70
CA SER A 186 3.34 2.14 11.16
C SER A 186 2.95 0.86 11.89
N ASN A 187 3.95 0.19 12.45
CA ASN A 187 3.79 -1.04 13.21
C ASN A 187 5.02 -1.22 14.10
N GLU A 188 4.81 -1.58 15.36
CA GLU A 188 5.89 -1.93 16.29
C GLU A 188 6.70 -3.13 15.76
N MET A 189 7.95 -3.25 16.23
CA MET A 189 8.86 -4.35 15.92
C MET A 189 9.30 -4.45 14.44
N ILE A 190 9.13 -3.38 13.64
CA ILE A 190 9.64 -3.33 12.27
C ILE A 190 10.41 -2.04 12.01
N ARG A 191 11.35 -2.11 11.07
CA ARG A 191 12.00 -0.95 10.44
C ARG A 191 11.95 -1.12 8.93
N CYS A 192 11.75 -0.02 8.23
CA CYS A 192 11.71 -0.03 6.77
C CYS A 192 12.67 1.00 6.20
N THR A 193 13.34 0.63 5.13
CA THR A 193 14.11 1.53 4.27
C THR A 193 13.43 1.58 2.92
N ALA A 194 13.19 2.76 2.37
CA ALA A 194 12.51 2.94 1.10
C ALA A 194 13.22 3.93 0.21
N LYS A 195 13.08 3.71 -1.11
CA LYS A 195 13.58 4.61 -2.14
C LYS A 195 12.46 4.98 -3.11
N PRO A 196 12.34 6.27 -3.48
CA PRO A 196 11.39 6.67 -4.52
C PRO A 196 11.83 6.11 -5.88
N ILE A 197 10.86 5.74 -6.70
CA ILE A 197 11.03 5.37 -8.09
C ILE A 197 10.55 6.54 -8.92
N LEU A 198 11.47 7.14 -9.66
CA LEU A 198 11.24 8.39 -10.39
C LEU A 198 10.88 8.12 -11.84
N LYS A 199 9.88 8.86 -12.33
CA LYS A 199 9.54 8.99 -13.76
C LYS A 199 9.55 10.47 -14.11
N ASN A 200 10.45 10.87 -15.03
CA ASN A 200 10.63 12.28 -15.41
C ASN A 200 10.90 13.21 -14.19
N GLY A 201 11.63 12.75 -13.22
CA GLY A 201 11.96 13.50 -12.00
C GLY A 201 10.90 13.50 -10.90
N ALA A 202 9.71 12.97 -11.13
CA ALA A 202 8.65 12.85 -10.13
C ALA A 202 8.58 11.43 -9.55
N ALA A 203 8.36 11.31 -8.25
CA ALA A 203 8.15 10.02 -7.60
C ALA A 203 6.75 9.46 -7.96
N VAL A 204 6.71 8.40 -8.76
CA VAL A 204 5.47 7.73 -9.19
C VAL A 204 5.16 6.49 -8.37
N ALA A 205 6.19 5.86 -7.82
CA ALA A 205 6.09 4.74 -6.90
C ALA A 205 7.23 4.80 -5.89
N ALA A 206 7.21 3.95 -4.87
CA ALA A 206 8.34 3.75 -3.98
C ALA A 206 8.51 2.27 -3.67
N MET A 207 9.75 1.82 -3.58
CA MET A 207 10.11 0.47 -3.19
C MET A 207 10.71 0.49 -1.79
N SER A 208 10.30 -0.45 -0.93
CA SER A 208 10.86 -0.58 0.42
C SER A 208 11.23 -2.01 0.76
N VAL A 209 12.22 -2.13 1.63
CA VAL A 209 12.58 -3.36 2.32
C VAL A 209 12.16 -3.22 3.78
N THR A 210 11.43 -4.21 4.28
CA THR A 210 10.93 -4.26 5.67
C THR A 210 11.71 -5.30 6.46
N ILE A 211 12.32 -4.88 7.57
CA ILE A 211 13.15 -5.70 8.45
C ILE A 211 12.47 -5.82 9.82
N PRO A 212 12.17 -7.01 10.33
CA PRO A 212 11.80 -7.19 11.72
C PRO A 212 12.92 -6.72 12.67
N LEU A 213 12.58 -6.03 13.76
CA LEU A 213 13.54 -5.40 14.65
C LEU A 213 14.60 -6.36 15.18
N PHE A 214 14.23 -7.62 15.45
CA PHE A 214 15.18 -8.63 15.95
C PHE A 214 16.22 -9.11 14.92
N ARG A 215 16.06 -8.76 13.61
CA ARG A 215 17.06 -9.00 12.55
C ARG A 215 17.72 -7.71 12.06
N TRP A 216 17.27 -6.57 12.56
CA TRP A 216 17.80 -5.28 12.13
C TRP A 216 19.19 -5.05 12.74
N THR A 217 20.14 -4.65 11.92
CA THR A 217 21.47 -4.11 12.30
C THR A 217 21.79 -2.92 11.39
N GLU A 218 22.74 -2.08 11.80
CA GLU A 218 23.21 -0.97 10.97
C GLU A 218 23.81 -1.46 9.65
N GLU A 219 24.64 -2.50 9.69
CA GLU A 219 25.26 -3.10 8.51
C GLU A 219 24.21 -3.65 7.54
N LYS A 220 23.13 -4.26 8.06
CA LYS A 220 22.03 -4.75 7.23
C LYS A 220 21.26 -3.62 6.60
N GLN A 221 21.03 -2.53 7.32
CA GLN A 221 20.40 -1.34 6.77
C GLN A 221 21.25 -0.73 5.65
N GLU A 222 22.56 -0.53 5.87
CA GLU A 222 23.48 -0.01 4.86
C GLU A 222 23.51 -0.90 3.60
N PHE A 223 23.52 -2.21 3.78
CA PHE A 223 23.45 -3.16 2.67
C PHE A 223 22.14 -3.01 1.86
N ILE A 224 21.00 -2.84 2.55
CA ILE A 224 19.72 -2.61 1.89
C ILE A 224 19.68 -1.28 1.15
N GLU A 225 20.27 -0.23 1.70
CA GLU A 225 20.40 1.07 1.02
C GLU A 225 21.22 0.95 -0.28
N GLN A 226 22.31 0.18 -0.24
CA GLN A 226 23.10 -0.12 -1.44
C GLN A 226 22.29 -0.86 -2.49
N LEU A 227 21.52 -1.88 -2.08
CA LEU A 227 20.63 -2.64 -2.99
C LEU A 227 19.57 -1.73 -3.61
N LEU A 228 18.86 -0.94 -2.82
CA LEU A 228 17.85 -0.02 -3.32
C LEU A 228 18.45 1.02 -4.28
N ASN A 229 19.68 1.49 -4.04
CA ASN A 229 20.38 2.38 -4.95
C ASN A 229 20.79 1.69 -6.26
N GLU A 230 21.28 0.46 -6.19
CA GLU A 230 21.67 -0.35 -7.35
C GLU A 230 20.49 -0.57 -8.31
N TYR A 231 19.31 -0.91 -7.77
CA TYR A 231 18.13 -1.20 -8.58
C TYR A 231 17.28 0.02 -8.95
N ALA A 232 17.50 1.19 -8.34
CA ALA A 232 16.66 2.37 -8.53
C ALA A 232 16.58 2.84 -10.00
N VAL A 233 17.71 2.83 -10.72
CA VAL A 233 17.74 3.27 -12.13
C VAL A 233 16.92 2.32 -13.00
N TYR A 234 17.10 1.02 -12.81
CA TYR A 234 16.38 0.00 -13.55
C TYR A 234 14.88 0.02 -13.22
N ALA A 235 14.53 0.13 -11.92
CA ALA A 235 13.13 0.31 -11.49
C ALA A 235 12.49 1.57 -12.11
N GLY A 236 13.24 2.67 -12.24
CA GLY A 236 12.78 3.89 -12.91
C GLY A 236 12.49 3.69 -14.40
N GLN A 237 13.32 2.91 -15.10
CA GLN A 237 13.07 2.57 -16.50
C GLN A 237 11.81 1.73 -16.68
N ILE A 238 11.59 0.74 -15.80
CA ILE A 238 10.37 -0.06 -15.79
C ILE A 238 9.16 0.83 -15.50
N ALA A 239 9.24 1.70 -14.49
CA ALA A 239 8.15 2.57 -14.09
C ALA A 239 7.75 3.59 -15.16
N ALA A 240 8.66 3.93 -16.10
CA ALA A 240 8.33 4.77 -17.24
C ALA A 240 7.21 4.18 -18.12
N HIS A 241 7.07 2.86 -18.14
CA HIS A 241 6.05 2.12 -18.88
C HIS A 241 4.87 1.66 -18.03
N MET A 242 4.89 1.91 -16.72
CA MET A 242 3.76 1.63 -15.84
C MET A 242 2.70 2.73 -15.92
N ASN A 243 1.43 2.33 -15.89
CA ASN A 243 0.29 3.24 -15.74
C ASN A 243 -0.02 3.38 -14.23
N LEU A 244 0.85 4.09 -13.51
CA LEU A 244 0.72 4.38 -12.09
C LEU A 244 0.27 5.81 -11.87
#